data_955f41b2a640a82bc87c1666e332c0f9
#
_entry.id   955f41b2a640a82bc87c1666e332c0f9
#
_cell.length_a   1.000
_cell.length_b   1.000
_cell.length_c   1.000
_cell.angle_alpha   90.00
_cell.angle_beta   90.00
_cell.angle_gamma   90.00
#
_symmetry.space_group_name_H-M   'P 1'
#
loop_
_entity.id
_entity.type
_entity.pdbx_description
1 polymer ?
#
loop_
_entity_poly.entity_id
_entity_poly.type
_entity_poly.pdbx_seq_one_letter_code
_entity_poly.pdbx_strand_id
1 'polypeptide(L)'
;VPYLFCYGQYEIDFCKKKKFKIKNFKKIGSIKVSNFKKIQKLKLLKKKYDICLIPDAAPNYDNYFKLKGFEQGFAQTIKYTIKFCKKNNKKIIFPLKRYFKTSKTEEINFFKKHLNKTELKFLLKNKSDKSKRNKYNSYYKMYESNVTIASATSMLREALSLKKKIMACN
;
A
#
# COMPACT_ATOMS: atom_id res chain seq x y z
N VAL A 1 6.08 -29.20 -0.46
CA VAL A 1 6.00 -28.41 0.77
C VAL A 1 4.93 -29.02 1.66
N PRO A 2 5.22 -29.39 2.95
CA PRO A 2 4.25 -30.05 3.83
C PRO A 2 3.11 -29.12 4.26
N TYR A 3 3.41 -27.84 4.50
CA TYR A 3 2.42 -26.83 4.91
C TYR A 3 2.59 -25.53 4.13
N LEU A 4 1.47 -24.89 3.78
CA LEU A 4 1.42 -23.52 3.26
C LEU A 4 0.47 -22.67 4.13
N PHE A 5 1.00 -21.57 4.64
CA PHE A 5 0.23 -20.59 5.38
C PHE A 5 -0.30 -19.51 4.42
N CYS A 6 -1.62 -19.40 4.31
CA CYS A 6 -2.31 -18.56 3.34
C CYS A 6 -3.03 -17.39 4.02
N TYR A 7 -3.17 -16.28 3.28
CA TYR A 7 -4.01 -15.16 3.73
C TYR A 7 -5.49 -15.54 3.81
N GLY A 8 -5.96 -16.39 2.89
CA GLY A 8 -7.35 -16.78 2.84
C GLY A 8 -7.65 -17.89 1.85
N GLN A 9 -8.94 -18.14 1.62
CA GLN A 9 -9.42 -19.23 0.76
C GLN A 9 -8.96 -19.05 -0.70
N TYR A 10 -8.99 -17.83 -1.22
CA TYR A 10 -8.57 -17.55 -2.59
C TYR A 10 -7.17 -18.09 -2.93
N GLU A 11 -6.19 -17.93 -2.03
CA GLU A 11 -4.83 -18.42 -2.27
C GLU A 11 -4.77 -19.94 -2.26
N ILE A 12 -5.57 -20.58 -1.42
CA ILE A 12 -5.70 -22.04 -1.39
C ILE A 12 -6.25 -22.53 -2.72
N ASP A 13 -7.35 -21.93 -3.19
CA ASP A 13 -8.00 -22.31 -4.44
C ASP A 13 -7.10 -22.07 -5.65
N PHE A 14 -6.36 -20.95 -5.64
CA PHE A 14 -5.34 -20.66 -6.66
C PHE A 14 -4.24 -21.74 -6.68
N CYS A 15 -3.67 -22.09 -5.52
CA CYS A 15 -2.63 -23.11 -5.43
C CYS A 15 -3.14 -24.50 -5.89
N LYS A 16 -4.37 -24.86 -5.52
CA LYS A 16 -5.01 -26.10 -5.97
C LYS A 16 -5.22 -26.09 -7.49
N LYS A 17 -5.76 -25.01 -8.05
CA LYS A 17 -5.94 -24.83 -9.50
C LYS A 17 -4.63 -24.95 -10.28
N LYS A 18 -3.54 -24.41 -9.71
CA LYS A 18 -2.19 -24.50 -10.28
C LYS A 18 -1.47 -25.81 -9.97
N LYS A 19 -2.15 -26.75 -9.32
CA LYS A 19 -1.62 -28.09 -8.97
C LYS A 19 -0.30 -28.05 -8.18
N PHE A 20 -0.12 -27.05 -7.29
CA PHE A 20 1.06 -27.01 -6.43
C PHE A 20 1.06 -28.19 -5.46
N LYS A 21 2.21 -28.86 -5.34
CA LYS A 21 2.39 -30.03 -4.44
C LYS A 21 2.47 -29.59 -2.97
N ILE A 22 1.32 -29.24 -2.38
CA ILE A 22 1.18 -28.80 -0.99
C ILE A 22 0.23 -29.77 -0.28
N LYS A 23 0.71 -30.39 0.81
CA LYS A 23 -0.10 -31.36 1.57
C LYS A 23 -1.18 -30.68 2.41
N ASN A 24 -0.83 -29.60 3.10
CA ASN A 24 -1.74 -28.94 4.03
C ASN A 24 -1.77 -27.43 3.84
N PHE A 25 -2.95 -26.85 3.86
CA PHE A 25 -3.19 -25.41 3.81
C PHE A 25 -3.70 -24.91 5.16
N LYS A 26 -3.13 -23.83 5.68
CA LYS A 26 -3.58 -23.16 6.90
C LYS A 26 -3.92 -21.71 6.63
N LYS A 27 -5.19 -21.32 6.84
CA LYS A 27 -5.62 -19.93 6.74
C LYS A 27 -5.21 -19.18 8.00
N ILE A 28 -4.25 -18.28 7.91
CA ILE A 28 -3.75 -17.50 9.05
C ILE A 28 -3.95 -15.99 8.91
N GLY A 29 -4.31 -15.52 7.72
CA GLY A 29 -4.40 -14.09 7.43
C GLY A 29 -3.04 -13.38 7.46
N SER A 30 -3.04 -12.10 7.80
CA SER A 30 -1.80 -11.31 7.91
C SER A 30 -1.28 -11.28 9.35
N ILE A 31 -0.11 -11.86 9.57
CA ILE A 31 0.61 -11.79 10.86
C ILE A 31 0.89 -10.32 11.23
N LYS A 32 1.24 -9.48 10.26
CA LYS A 32 1.51 -8.05 10.51
C LYS A 32 0.28 -7.32 11.01
N VAL A 33 -0.89 -7.57 10.40
CA VAL A 33 -2.17 -6.98 10.84
C VAL A 33 -2.55 -7.49 12.22
N SER A 34 -2.37 -8.78 12.49
CA SER A 34 -2.64 -9.37 13.80
C SER A 34 -1.79 -8.71 14.89
N ASN A 35 -0.50 -8.54 14.65
CA ASN A 35 0.40 -7.85 15.57
C ASN A 35 0.01 -6.37 15.73
N PHE A 36 -0.34 -5.68 14.65
CA PHE A 36 -0.81 -4.31 14.70
C PHE A 36 -2.08 -4.18 15.56
N LYS A 37 -3.06 -5.07 15.40
CA LYS A 37 -4.28 -5.10 16.21
C LYS A 37 -4.01 -5.34 17.70
N LYS A 38 -3.05 -6.23 18.03
CA LYS A 38 -2.66 -6.51 19.42
C LYS A 38 -2.04 -5.30 20.11
N ILE A 39 -1.18 -4.56 19.40
CA ILE A 39 -0.45 -3.41 19.95
C ILE A 39 -1.37 -2.20 20.14
N GLN A 40 -2.45 -2.10 19.37
CA GLN A 40 -3.26 -0.90 19.26
C GLN A 40 -4.68 -1.10 19.75
N LYS A 41 -5.13 -0.20 20.61
CA LYS A 41 -6.56 0.02 20.89
C LYS A 41 -7.17 0.78 19.70
N LEU A 42 -7.35 0.09 18.56
CA LEU A 42 -7.75 0.68 17.27
C LEU A 42 -9.06 1.49 17.33
N LYS A 43 -9.94 1.19 18.27
CA LYS A 43 -11.20 1.93 18.48
C LYS A 43 -10.99 3.42 18.78
N LEU A 44 -9.81 3.80 19.26
CA LEU A 44 -9.49 5.19 19.62
C LEU A 44 -8.93 6.04 18.49
N LEU A 45 -8.60 5.43 17.34
CA LEU A 45 -8.03 6.16 16.21
C LEU A 45 -9.12 6.88 15.42
N LYS A 46 -9.15 8.20 15.52
CA LYS A 46 -10.07 9.06 14.76
C LYS A 46 -9.66 9.12 13.29
N LYS A 47 -10.65 9.29 12.41
CA LYS A 47 -10.41 9.57 10.98
C LYS A 47 -9.83 10.96 10.83
N LYS A 48 -8.71 11.06 10.11
CA LYS A 48 -7.97 12.31 9.87
C LYS A 48 -7.89 12.66 8.40
N TYR A 49 -8.00 11.63 7.53
CA TYR A 49 -7.81 11.76 6.09
C TYR A 49 -8.98 11.12 5.35
N ASP A 50 -9.29 11.68 4.18
CA ASP A 50 -10.25 11.05 3.28
C ASP A 50 -9.61 9.88 2.54
N ILE A 51 -8.37 10.06 2.09
CA ILE A 51 -7.65 9.10 1.25
C ILE A 51 -6.27 8.80 1.85
N CYS A 52 -5.94 7.51 1.90
CA CYS A 52 -4.58 7.01 2.06
C CYS A 52 -4.13 6.39 0.74
N LEU A 53 -3.26 7.05 0.00
CA LEU A 53 -2.64 6.46 -1.18
C LEU A 53 -1.31 5.80 -0.78
N ILE A 54 -1.25 4.48 -0.90
CA ILE A 54 -0.04 3.70 -0.65
C ILE A 54 0.84 3.77 -1.91
N PRO A 55 1.92 4.54 -1.91
CA PRO A 55 2.80 4.60 -3.05
C PRO A 55 3.60 3.30 -3.14
N ASP A 56 3.45 2.60 -4.24
CA ASP A 56 4.19 1.37 -4.53
C ASP A 56 5.30 1.64 -5.56
N ALA A 57 6.04 2.72 -5.31
CA ALA A 57 7.16 3.12 -6.15
C ALA A 57 8.34 2.16 -5.92
N ALA A 58 8.54 1.23 -6.84
CA ALA A 58 9.76 0.46 -6.93
C ALA A 58 10.47 0.89 -8.22
N PRO A 59 11.68 1.45 -8.13
CA PRO A 59 12.47 1.71 -9.31
C PRO A 59 12.71 0.40 -10.06
N ASN A 60 12.61 0.45 -11.39
CA ASN A 60 12.75 -0.71 -12.28
C ASN A 60 11.70 -1.80 -12.13
N TYR A 61 10.47 -1.46 -11.72
CA TYR A 61 9.37 -2.42 -11.60
C TYR A 61 9.10 -3.12 -12.93
N ASP A 62 9.12 -2.36 -14.04
CA ASP A 62 8.90 -2.89 -15.38
C ASP A 62 9.97 -3.92 -15.78
N ASN A 63 11.23 -3.69 -15.38
CA ASN A 63 12.33 -4.63 -15.63
C ASN A 63 12.27 -5.85 -14.71
N TYR A 64 11.97 -5.67 -13.43
CA TYR A 64 11.97 -6.74 -12.44
C TYR A 64 10.81 -7.72 -12.65
N PHE A 65 9.62 -7.22 -12.94
CA PHE A 65 8.43 -8.05 -13.12
C PHE A 65 8.05 -8.28 -14.59
N LYS A 66 8.81 -7.73 -15.55
CA LYS A 66 8.49 -7.75 -16.98
C LYS A 66 7.06 -7.25 -17.30
N LEU A 67 6.54 -6.36 -16.48
CA LEU A 67 5.21 -5.77 -16.60
C LEU A 67 5.33 -4.40 -17.25
N LYS A 68 5.29 -4.37 -18.60
CA LYS A 68 5.33 -3.10 -19.35
C LYS A 68 4.20 -2.17 -18.92
N GLY A 69 4.54 -0.89 -18.67
CA GLY A 69 3.57 0.15 -18.35
C GLY A 69 3.14 0.24 -16.89
N PHE A 70 3.63 -0.65 -15.99
CA PHE A 70 3.27 -0.61 -14.58
C PHE A 70 3.71 0.69 -13.90
N GLU A 71 4.92 1.18 -14.19
CA GLU A 71 5.42 2.45 -13.65
C GLU A 71 4.54 3.62 -14.09
N GLN A 72 4.13 3.66 -15.37
CA GLN A 72 3.26 4.70 -15.90
C GLN A 72 1.85 4.62 -15.31
N GLY A 73 1.25 3.46 -15.24
CA GLY A 73 -0.07 3.25 -14.63
C GLY A 73 -0.09 3.69 -13.18
N PHE A 74 0.95 3.35 -12.44
CA PHE A 74 1.09 3.79 -11.05
C PHE A 74 1.27 5.32 -10.93
N ALA A 75 2.10 5.93 -11.77
CA ALA A 75 2.27 7.38 -11.81
C ALA A 75 0.96 8.10 -12.15
N GLN A 76 0.17 7.57 -13.09
CA GLN A 76 -1.16 8.09 -13.43
C GLN A 76 -2.13 7.99 -12.24
N THR A 77 -2.14 6.87 -11.53
CA THR A 77 -2.94 6.72 -10.31
C THR A 77 -2.63 7.83 -9.30
N ILE A 78 -1.36 8.15 -9.08
CA ILE A 78 -0.97 9.25 -8.20
C ILE A 78 -1.48 10.59 -8.73
N LYS A 79 -1.28 10.89 -10.01
CA LYS A 79 -1.71 12.17 -10.64
C LYS A 79 -3.22 12.36 -10.53
N TYR A 80 -4.00 11.34 -10.90
CA TYR A 80 -5.46 11.42 -10.81
C TYR A 80 -5.94 11.57 -9.37
N THR A 81 -5.32 10.87 -8.42
CA THR A 81 -5.67 11.01 -7.00
C THR A 81 -5.36 12.42 -6.49
N ILE A 82 -4.20 12.99 -6.84
CA ILE A 82 -3.84 14.37 -6.50
C ILE A 82 -4.85 15.36 -7.10
N LYS A 83 -5.16 15.21 -8.40
CA LYS A 83 -6.14 16.06 -9.10
C LYS A 83 -7.51 15.99 -8.45
N PHE A 84 -7.99 14.78 -8.15
CA PHE A 84 -9.25 14.56 -7.45
C PHE A 84 -9.28 15.25 -6.08
N CYS A 85 -8.22 15.05 -5.27
CA CYS A 85 -8.14 15.64 -3.94
C CYS A 85 -8.15 17.18 -3.98
N LYS A 86 -7.40 17.78 -4.91
CA LYS A 86 -7.40 19.24 -5.08
C LYS A 86 -8.76 19.75 -5.51
N LYS A 87 -9.40 19.12 -6.52
CA LYS A 87 -10.72 19.54 -7.04
C LYS A 87 -11.82 19.44 -5.98
N ASN A 88 -11.77 18.41 -5.12
CA ASN A 88 -12.83 18.10 -4.17
C ASN A 88 -12.46 18.45 -2.71
N ASN A 89 -11.41 19.22 -2.49
CA ASN A 89 -10.89 19.61 -1.16
C ASN A 89 -10.75 18.42 -0.19
N LYS A 90 -10.20 17.28 -0.68
CA LYS A 90 -10.03 16.05 0.11
C LYS A 90 -8.66 16.00 0.78
N LYS A 91 -8.66 15.60 2.05
CA LYS A 91 -7.42 15.37 2.82
C LYS A 91 -6.81 14.04 2.43
N ILE A 92 -5.56 14.07 1.96
CA ILE A 92 -4.82 12.87 1.55
C ILE A 92 -3.56 12.68 2.38
N ILE A 93 -3.14 11.44 2.53
CA ILE A 93 -1.86 11.07 3.13
C ILE A 93 -1.13 10.04 2.26
N PHE A 94 0.17 10.21 2.10
CA PHE A 94 1.07 9.30 1.39
C PHE A 94 2.06 8.67 2.37
N PRO A 95 1.78 7.47 2.92
CA PRO A 95 2.72 6.78 3.81
C PRO A 95 3.85 6.16 2.99
N LEU A 96 5.01 6.80 2.95
CA LEU A 96 6.18 6.27 2.27
C LEU A 96 6.63 4.95 2.93
N LYS A 97 6.95 3.95 2.10
CA LYS A 97 7.27 2.59 2.57
C LYS A 97 8.67 2.49 3.16
N ARG A 98 9.61 3.21 2.61
CA ARG A 98 11.03 2.99 2.83
C ARG A 98 11.59 4.03 3.79
N TYR A 99 12.40 3.61 4.74
CA TYR A 99 13.04 4.49 5.71
C TYR A 99 14.58 4.44 5.66
N PHE A 100 15.17 3.57 4.85
CA PHE A 100 16.60 3.59 4.59
C PHE A 100 16.94 4.75 3.66
N LYS A 101 18.06 5.45 3.89
CA LYS A 101 18.45 6.64 3.12
C LYS A 101 18.44 6.39 1.60
N THR A 102 19.06 5.30 1.15
CA THR A 102 19.15 4.92 -0.26
C THR A 102 17.78 4.68 -0.90
N SER A 103 16.96 3.88 -0.26
CA SER A 103 15.63 3.52 -0.77
C SER A 103 14.63 4.69 -0.74
N LYS A 104 14.80 5.63 0.21
CA LYS A 104 14.00 6.87 0.23
C LYS A 104 14.35 7.78 -0.94
N THR A 105 15.64 7.87 -1.28
CA THR A 105 16.11 8.63 -2.44
C THR A 105 15.57 8.06 -3.74
N GLU A 106 15.58 6.73 -3.91
CA GLU A 106 15.03 6.06 -5.07
C GLU A 106 13.52 6.28 -5.23
N GLU A 107 12.76 6.19 -4.14
CA GLU A 107 11.32 6.47 -4.15
C GLU A 107 11.03 7.93 -4.54
N ILE A 108 11.78 8.88 -4.01
CA ILE A 108 11.66 10.30 -4.37
C ILE A 108 12.10 10.54 -5.82
N ASN A 109 13.13 9.89 -6.32
CA ASN A 109 13.56 9.98 -7.70
C ASN A 109 12.53 9.45 -8.67
N PHE A 110 11.84 8.35 -8.31
CA PHE A 110 10.68 7.88 -9.06
C PHE A 110 9.61 8.98 -9.19
N PHE A 111 9.24 9.62 -8.08
CA PHE A 111 8.25 10.70 -8.11
C PHE A 111 8.73 11.90 -8.93
N LYS A 112 10.02 12.28 -8.84
CA LYS A 112 10.60 13.36 -9.66
C LYS A 112 10.54 13.05 -11.15
N LYS A 113 10.74 11.78 -11.53
CA LYS A 113 10.68 11.33 -12.94
C LYS A 113 9.27 11.47 -13.53
N HIS A 114 8.24 11.19 -12.72
CA HIS A 114 6.88 11.02 -13.22
C HIS A 114 5.92 12.16 -12.88
N LEU A 115 6.20 12.97 -11.86
CA LEU A 115 5.32 14.05 -11.39
C LEU A 115 5.91 15.41 -11.77
N ASN A 116 5.03 16.35 -12.12
CA ASN A 116 5.44 17.74 -12.28
C ASN A 116 5.77 18.39 -10.91
N LYS A 117 6.39 19.60 -10.95
CA LYS A 117 6.81 20.33 -9.74
C LYS A 117 5.65 20.55 -8.73
N THR A 118 4.48 20.86 -9.23
CA THR A 118 3.29 21.14 -8.39
C THR A 118 2.74 19.87 -7.75
N GLU A 119 2.69 18.77 -8.49
CA GLU A 119 2.25 17.46 -7.99
C GLU A 119 3.23 16.91 -6.97
N LEU A 120 4.54 17.00 -7.25
CA LEU A 120 5.60 16.58 -6.34
C LEU A 120 5.55 17.37 -5.03
N LYS A 121 5.42 18.70 -5.10
CA LYS A 121 5.27 19.55 -3.91
C LYS A 121 4.06 19.14 -3.08
N PHE A 122 2.93 18.86 -3.73
CA PHE A 122 1.72 18.38 -3.05
C PHE A 122 1.93 17.03 -2.37
N LEU A 123 2.55 16.06 -3.05
CA LEU A 123 2.87 14.76 -2.48
C LEU A 123 3.79 14.91 -1.26
N LEU A 124 4.88 15.67 -1.39
CA LEU A 124 5.85 15.87 -0.32
C LEU A 124 5.27 16.57 0.90
N LYS A 125 4.33 17.51 0.70
CA LYS A 125 3.58 18.17 1.79
C LYS A 125 2.70 17.20 2.56
N ASN A 126 2.12 16.22 1.89
CA ASN A 126 1.16 15.26 2.45
C ASN A 126 1.78 13.87 2.71
N LYS A 127 3.09 13.75 2.71
CA LYS A 127 3.76 12.48 3.01
C LYS A 127 3.83 12.18 4.51
N SER A 128 3.91 10.91 4.83
CA SER A 128 4.25 10.43 6.16
C SER A 128 5.39 9.43 6.06
N ASP A 129 6.52 9.79 6.66
CA ASP A 129 7.72 8.96 6.62
C ASP A 129 7.61 7.81 7.62
N LYS A 130 8.07 6.62 7.20
CA LYS A 130 8.27 5.49 8.09
C LYS A 130 9.55 5.74 8.90
N SER A 131 9.48 5.57 10.21
CA SER A 131 10.64 5.64 11.09
C SER A 131 10.93 4.28 11.74
N LYS A 132 12.14 4.12 12.29
CA LYS A 132 12.49 2.92 13.09
C LYS A 132 11.53 2.74 14.28
N ARG A 133 11.09 3.84 14.90
CA ARG A 133 10.16 3.84 16.05
C ARG A 133 8.72 3.51 15.66
N ASN A 134 8.35 3.72 14.40
CA ASN A 134 6.99 3.48 13.92
C ASN A 134 6.97 2.57 12.68
N LYS A 135 7.27 1.29 12.90
CA LYS A 135 7.24 0.25 11.86
C LYS A 135 5.85 0.03 11.24
N TYR A 136 4.80 0.47 11.92
CA TYR A 136 3.41 0.35 11.48
C TYR A 136 2.84 1.64 10.91
N ASN A 137 3.66 2.63 10.56
CA ASN A 137 3.18 3.93 10.08
C ASN A 137 2.12 3.81 8.96
N SER A 138 2.36 2.98 7.95
CA SER A 138 1.40 2.80 6.85
C SER A 138 0.06 2.24 7.34
N TYR A 139 0.05 1.34 8.32
CA TYR A 139 -1.18 0.81 8.92
C TYR A 139 -1.95 1.87 9.71
N TYR A 140 -1.25 2.73 10.46
CA TYR A 140 -1.88 3.87 11.13
C TYR A 140 -2.55 4.80 10.13
N LYS A 141 -1.82 5.19 9.07
CA LYS A 141 -2.34 6.11 8.06
C LYS A 141 -3.51 5.50 7.28
N MET A 142 -3.43 4.23 6.93
CA MET A 142 -4.52 3.48 6.36
C MET A 142 -5.73 3.43 7.30
N TYR A 143 -5.52 3.20 8.60
CA TYR A 143 -6.61 3.15 9.57
C TYR A 143 -7.25 4.52 9.82
N GLU A 144 -6.46 5.58 9.88
CA GLU A 144 -6.89 6.98 10.04
C GLU A 144 -7.59 7.54 8.77
N SER A 145 -7.64 6.79 7.68
CA SER A 145 -8.24 7.22 6.40
C SER A 145 -9.59 6.54 6.14
N ASN A 146 -10.45 7.20 5.33
CA ASN A 146 -11.73 6.63 4.93
C ASN A 146 -11.55 5.57 3.83
N VAL A 147 -10.70 5.86 2.83
CA VAL A 147 -10.42 4.97 1.69
C VAL A 147 -8.93 4.76 1.57
N THR A 148 -8.52 3.53 1.25
CA THR A 148 -7.13 3.19 0.89
C THR A 148 -7.05 2.91 -0.59
N ILE A 149 -6.16 3.63 -1.28
CA ILE A 149 -5.88 3.46 -2.72
C ILE A 149 -4.48 2.86 -2.86
N ALA A 150 -4.34 1.86 -3.70
CA ALA A 150 -3.05 1.31 -4.09
C ALA A 150 -3.18 0.49 -5.39
N SER A 151 -2.05 0.16 -6.00
CA SER A 151 -1.99 -0.74 -7.15
C SER A 151 -1.70 -2.19 -6.69
N ALA A 152 -0.51 -2.69 -6.87
CA ALA A 152 -0.14 -4.09 -6.60
C ALA A 152 0.52 -4.26 -5.23
N THR A 153 -0.23 -4.15 -4.14
CA THR A 153 0.33 -4.32 -2.79
C THR A 153 -0.50 -5.24 -1.90
N SER A 154 0.17 -6.05 -1.10
CA SER A 154 -0.49 -6.87 -0.07
C SER A 154 -1.26 -6.02 0.96
N MET A 155 -0.92 -4.75 1.10
CA MET A 155 -1.62 -3.84 2.03
C MET A 155 -3.09 -3.63 1.67
N LEU A 156 -3.52 -3.80 0.41
CA LEU A 156 -4.95 -3.76 0.08
C LEU A 156 -5.71 -4.92 0.73
N ARG A 157 -5.15 -6.15 0.69
CA ARG A 157 -5.73 -7.31 1.38
C ARG A 157 -5.76 -7.11 2.89
N GLU A 158 -4.72 -6.49 3.42
CA GLU A 158 -4.62 -6.15 4.83
C GLU A 158 -5.62 -5.06 5.23
N ALA A 159 -5.87 -4.07 4.35
CA ALA A 159 -6.91 -3.06 4.55
C ALA A 159 -8.31 -3.68 4.61
N LEU A 160 -8.61 -4.64 3.73
CA LEU A 160 -9.87 -5.40 3.80
C LEU A 160 -10.03 -6.14 5.14
N SER A 161 -8.96 -6.77 5.64
CA SER A 161 -9.01 -7.45 6.94
C SER A 161 -9.25 -6.50 8.12
N LEU A 162 -8.98 -5.22 7.94
CA LEU A 162 -9.27 -4.13 8.85
C LEU A 162 -10.65 -3.46 8.58
N LYS A 163 -11.47 -4.07 7.70
CA LYS A 163 -12.79 -3.55 7.28
C LYS A 163 -12.71 -2.13 6.69
N LYS A 164 -11.65 -1.85 5.93
CA LYS A 164 -11.46 -0.56 5.25
C LYS A 164 -11.99 -0.60 3.82
N LYS A 165 -12.53 0.54 3.37
CA LYS A 165 -12.82 0.73 1.94
C LYS A 165 -11.50 0.79 1.17
N ILE A 166 -11.44 0.07 0.06
CA ILE A 166 -10.26 0.04 -0.80
C ILE A 166 -10.63 0.41 -2.23
N MET A 167 -9.65 0.95 -2.94
CA MET A 167 -9.66 1.10 -4.39
C MET A 167 -8.36 0.50 -4.92
N ALA A 168 -8.48 -0.57 -5.68
CA ALA A 168 -7.36 -1.16 -6.41
C ALA A 168 -7.31 -0.52 -7.80
N CYS A 169 -6.14 0.01 -8.18
CA CYS A 169 -5.90 0.60 -9.49
C CYS A 169 -4.89 -0.27 -10.23
N ASN A 170 -5.34 -0.88 -11.33
CA ASN A 170 -4.52 -1.71 -12.23
C ASN A 170 -4.43 -1.06 -13.59
#